data_1edc3222de94b432cd94378b0136a7e4
#
_entry.id   1edc3222de94b432cd94378b0136a7e4
#
_cell.length_a   1.000
_cell.length_b   1.000
_cell.length_c   1.000
_cell.angle_alpha   90.00
_cell.angle_beta   90.00
_cell.angle_gamma   90.00
#
_symmetry.space_group_name_H-M   'P 1'
#
loop_
_entity.id
_entity.type
_entity.pdbx_description
1 polymer ?
#
loop_
_entity_poly.entity_id
_entity_poly.type
_entity_poly.pdbx_seq_one_letter_code
_entity_poly.pdbx_strand_id
1 'polypeptide(L)'
;VEAEREASKRDAERQYQSASRTIEEEFARKLLQVKGANGKELLEKRNVLLLRVFDLAQKQILAMDTKEYVKIMTGLLKHAADDRGGKLRIHPKDKAAFENILNEFNGGRSGERKVAIDESQPLPDPGGFIFVSDTFEVDQTLGTLLSDMEHELAPQIAADLFAE
;
A
#
# COMPACT_ATOMS: atom_id res chain seq x y z
N VAL A 1 -56.95 34.84 -37.69
CA VAL A 1 -57.46 33.86 -36.66
C VAL A 1 -56.85 32.48 -36.85
N GLU A 2 -56.84 31.85 -38.08
CA GLU A 2 -56.21 30.54 -38.28
C GLU A 2 -54.67 30.58 -38.27
N ALA A 3 -54.06 31.56 -38.91
CA ALA A 3 -52.62 31.76 -38.90
C ALA A 3 -52.05 32.03 -37.49
N GLU A 4 -52.76 32.73 -36.63
CA GLU A 4 -52.38 32.99 -35.26
C GLU A 4 -52.48 31.70 -34.38
N ARG A 5 -53.48 30.86 -34.63
CA ARG A 5 -53.61 29.55 -33.96
C ARG A 5 -52.49 28.58 -34.36
N GLU A 6 -52.11 28.57 -35.62
CA GLU A 6 -50.98 27.74 -36.06
C GLU A 6 -49.64 28.26 -35.50
N ALA A 7 -49.42 29.58 -35.45
CA ALA A 7 -48.25 30.17 -34.85
C ALA A 7 -48.16 29.80 -33.36
N SER A 8 -49.25 29.95 -32.63
CA SER A 8 -49.33 29.58 -31.22
C SER A 8 -49.08 28.07 -30.93
N LYS A 9 -49.61 27.20 -31.84
CA LYS A 9 -49.31 25.76 -31.76
C LYS A 9 -47.83 25.47 -31.96
N ARG A 10 -47.21 26.05 -32.97
CA ARG A 10 -45.79 25.88 -33.27
C ARG A 10 -44.90 26.38 -32.11
N ASP A 11 -45.24 27.49 -31.49
CA ASP A 11 -44.52 28.03 -30.37
C ASP A 11 -44.68 27.13 -29.12
N ALA A 12 -45.86 26.61 -28.87
CA ALA A 12 -46.11 25.65 -27.78
C ALA A 12 -45.33 24.33 -28.00
N GLU A 13 -45.29 23.85 -29.22
CA GLU A 13 -44.51 22.64 -29.62
C GLU A 13 -43.03 22.86 -29.43
N ARG A 14 -42.49 24.02 -29.85
CA ARG A 14 -41.07 24.39 -29.63
C ARG A 14 -40.73 24.46 -28.13
N GLN A 15 -41.60 25.12 -27.35
CA GLN A 15 -41.41 25.21 -25.89
C GLN A 15 -41.43 23.83 -25.24
N TYR A 16 -42.36 22.98 -25.63
CA TYR A 16 -42.42 21.60 -25.14
C TYR A 16 -41.17 20.78 -25.49
N GLN A 17 -40.73 20.83 -26.75
CA GLN A 17 -39.53 20.16 -27.21
C GLN A 17 -38.27 20.69 -26.52
N SER A 18 -38.17 22.01 -26.30
CA SER A 18 -37.06 22.61 -25.56
C SER A 18 -37.05 22.17 -24.08
N ALA A 19 -38.21 22.19 -23.44
CA ALA A 19 -38.35 21.76 -22.05
C ALA A 19 -38.03 20.24 -21.88
N SER A 20 -38.53 19.41 -22.80
CA SER A 20 -38.24 17.96 -22.82
C SER A 20 -36.75 17.70 -22.94
N ARG A 21 -36.08 18.39 -23.90
CA ARG A 21 -34.62 18.28 -24.06
C ARG A 21 -33.85 18.69 -22.79
N THR A 22 -34.24 19.79 -22.18
CA THR A 22 -33.59 20.26 -20.96
C THR A 22 -33.72 19.23 -19.83
N ILE A 23 -34.91 18.64 -19.66
CA ILE A 23 -35.18 17.61 -18.66
C ILE A 23 -34.34 16.35 -18.95
N GLU A 24 -34.28 15.91 -20.21
CA GLU A 24 -33.47 14.76 -20.59
C GLU A 24 -31.98 14.98 -20.32
N GLU A 25 -31.45 16.15 -20.67
CA GLU A 25 -30.05 16.52 -20.40
C GLU A 25 -29.73 16.62 -18.90
N GLU A 26 -30.65 17.19 -18.11
CA GLU A 26 -30.47 17.24 -16.66
C GLU A 26 -30.53 15.84 -16.03
N PHE A 27 -31.42 14.99 -16.49
CA PHE A 27 -31.52 13.61 -16.02
C PHE A 27 -30.26 12.82 -16.37
N ALA A 28 -29.77 12.94 -17.60
CA ALA A 28 -28.53 12.30 -18.04
C ALA A 28 -27.32 12.76 -17.21
N ARG A 29 -27.21 14.06 -16.92
CA ARG A 29 -26.16 14.62 -16.04
C ARG A 29 -26.25 14.06 -14.62
N LYS A 30 -27.45 14.04 -14.03
CA LYS A 30 -27.65 13.45 -12.69
C LYS A 30 -27.30 11.97 -12.64
N LEU A 31 -27.69 11.21 -13.67
CA LEU A 31 -27.38 9.79 -13.76
C LEU A 31 -25.86 9.54 -13.81
N LEU A 32 -25.13 10.33 -14.61
CA LEU A 32 -23.66 10.27 -14.68
C LEU A 32 -23.01 10.63 -13.34
N GLN A 33 -23.54 11.67 -12.67
CA GLN A 33 -23.04 12.07 -11.36
C GLN A 33 -23.25 10.98 -10.30
N VAL A 34 -24.42 10.34 -10.26
CA VAL A 34 -24.71 9.23 -9.34
C VAL A 34 -23.83 8.02 -9.64
N LYS A 35 -23.67 7.65 -10.93
CA LYS A 35 -22.75 6.55 -11.32
C LYS A 35 -21.32 6.86 -10.94
N GLY A 36 -20.85 8.08 -11.13
CA GLY A 36 -19.51 8.51 -10.74
C GLY A 36 -19.30 8.47 -9.22
N ALA A 37 -20.27 8.95 -8.44
CA ALA A 37 -20.21 8.91 -6.98
C ALA A 37 -20.18 7.47 -6.44
N ASN A 38 -21.04 6.59 -6.97
CA ASN A 38 -21.06 5.18 -6.60
C ASN A 38 -19.76 4.45 -6.96
N GLY A 39 -19.20 4.75 -8.14
CA GLY A 39 -17.92 4.21 -8.56
C GLY A 39 -16.78 4.63 -7.64
N LYS A 40 -16.76 5.91 -7.22
CA LYS A 40 -15.78 6.42 -6.26
C LYS A 40 -15.90 5.74 -4.89
N GLU A 41 -17.12 5.63 -4.36
CA GLU A 41 -17.36 4.96 -3.07
C GLU A 41 -16.94 3.49 -3.10
N LEU A 42 -17.25 2.78 -4.19
CA LEU A 42 -16.83 1.40 -4.36
C LEU A 42 -15.30 1.27 -4.40
N LEU A 43 -14.62 2.17 -5.11
CA LEU A 43 -13.16 2.20 -5.18
C LEU A 43 -12.54 2.46 -3.80
N GLU A 44 -13.07 3.41 -3.06
CA GLU A 44 -12.64 3.70 -1.69
C GLU A 44 -12.78 2.49 -0.77
N LYS A 45 -13.92 1.79 -0.82
CA LYS A 45 -14.13 0.54 -0.06
C LYS A 45 -13.15 -0.57 -0.45
N ARG A 46 -12.87 -0.73 -1.74
CA ARG A 46 -11.87 -1.69 -2.24
C ARG A 46 -10.47 -1.35 -1.72
N ASN A 47 -10.07 -0.09 -1.75
CA ASN A 47 -8.78 0.34 -1.20
C ASN A 47 -8.68 0.09 0.32
N VAL A 48 -9.73 0.36 1.08
CA VAL A 48 -9.74 0.06 2.53
C VAL A 48 -9.56 -1.43 2.79
N LEU A 49 -10.20 -2.31 2.00
CA LEU A 49 -10.04 -3.75 2.13
C LEU A 49 -8.62 -4.21 1.78
N LEU A 50 -8.00 -3.66 0.74
CA LEU A 50 -6.61 -3.95 0.38
C LEU A 50 -5.65 -3.56 1.51
N LEU A 51 -5.75 -2.34 2.04
CA LEU A 51 -4.94 -1.89 3.18
C LEU A 51 -5.11 -2.80 4.39
N ARG A 52 -6.32 -3.30 4.63
CA ARG A 52 -6.58 -4.25 5.72
C ARG A 52 -5.88 -5.59 5.53
N VAL A 53 -5.72 -6.07 4.30
CA VAL A 53 -4.95 -7.29 4.01
C VAL A 53 -3.49 -7.09 4.41
N PHE A 54 -2.87 -5.96 4.06
CA PHE A 54 -1.48 -5.66 4.43
C PHE A 54 -1.29 -5.45 5.93
N ASP A 55 -2.23 -4.79 6.62
CA ASP A 55 -2.22 -4.68 8.09
C ASP A 55 -2.30 -6.05 8.77
N LEU A 56 -3.14 -6.95 8.27
CA LEU A 56 -3.20 -8.33 8.77
C LEU A 56 -1.92 -9.11 8.51
N ALA A 57 -1.32 -8.95 7.33
CA ALA A 57 -0.05 -9.58 6.99
C ALA A 57 1.07 -9.11 7.94
N GLN A 58 1.16 -7.81 8.20
CA GLN A 58 2.11 -7.25 9.16
C GLN A 58 1.93 -7.87 10.56
N LYS A 59 0.69 -7.93 11.05
CA LYS A 59 0.37 -8.54 12.35
C LYS A 59 0.75 -10.01 12.40
N GLN A 60 0.52 -10.76 11.32
CA GLN A 60 0.91 -12.16 11.24
C GLN A 60 2.43 -12.35 11.27
N ILE A 61 3.18 -11.52 10.57
CA ILE A 61 4.64 -11.57 10.57
C ILE A 61 5.18 -11.26 11.97
N LEU A 62 4.64 -10.25 12.66
CA LEU A 62 5.06 -9.90 14.02
C LEU A 62 4.65 -10.94 15.07
N ALA A 63 3.63 -11.74 14.81
CA ALA A 63 3.18 -12.86 15.65
C ALA A 63 3.81 -14.21 15.27
N MET A 64 4.66 -14.23 14.25
CA MET A 64 5.32 -15.44 13.75
C MET A 64 6.25 -16.06 14.82
N ASP A 65 6.47 -17.36 14.72
CA ASP A 65 7.45 -18.05 15.57
C ASP A 65 8.85 -17.42 15.39
N THR A 66 9.55 -17.27 16.51
CA THR A 66 10.88 -16.63 16.55
C THR A 66 11.87 -17.28 15.59
N LYS A 67 11.80 -18.59 15.38
CA LYS A 67 12.69 -19.31 14.44
C LYS A 67 12.46 -18.93 12.98
N GLU A 68 11.18 -18.80 12.59
CA GLU A 68 10.82 -18.39 11.24
C GLU A 68 11.19 -16.92 11.01
N TYR A 69 10.92 -16.05 11.98
CA TYR A 69 11.31 -14.65 11.95
C TYR A 69 12.83 -14.50 11.78
N VAL A 70 13.62 -15.18 12.61
CA VAL A 70 15.08 -15.17 12.52
C VAL A 70 15.56 -15.64 11.14
N LYS A 71 14.98 -16.69 10.59
CA LYS A 71 15.33 -17.21 9.26
C LYS A 71 15.09 -16.17 8.15
N ILE A 72 13.94 -15.50 8.17
CA ILE A 72 13.59 -14.46 7.20
C ILE A 72 14.55 -13.28 7.33
N MET A 73 14.74 -12.76 8.54
CA MET A 73 15.60 -11.61 8.80
C MET A 73 17.07 -11.90 8.48
N THR A 74 17.54 -13.14 8.71
CA THR A 74 18.88 -13.56 8.30
C THR A 74 19.03 -13.54 6.78
N GLY A 75 18.01 -13.97 6.04
CA GLY A 75 18.00 -13.90 4.58
C GLY A 75 18.08 -12.44 4.08
N LEU A 76 17.25 -11.57 4.63
CA LEU A 76 17.26 -10.14 4.29
C LEU A 76 18.59 -9.48 4.64
N LEU A 77 19.19 -9.81 5.79
CA LEU A 77 20.49 -9.26 6.19
C LEU A 77 21.61 -9.71 5.26
N LYS A 78 21.61 -10.95 4.81
CA LYS A 78 22.59 -11.46 3.84
C LYS A 78 22.52 -10.66 2.52
N HIS A 79 21.32 -10.36 2.06
CA HIS A 79 21.14 -9.54 0.85
C HIS A 79 21.52 -8.07 1.07
N ALA A 80 21.13 -7.49 2.20
CA ALA A 80 21.39 -6.08 2.47
C ALA A 80 22.89 -5.78 2.73
N ALA A 81 23.55 -6.63 3.51
CA ALA A 81 24.95 -6.43 3.87
C ALA A 81 25.92 -6.94 2.81
N ASP A 82 25.50 -7.94 2.00
CA ASP A 82 26.39 -8.63 1.08
C ASP A 82 27.66 -9.07 1.83
N ASP A 83 28.83 -8.69 1.36
CA ASP A 83 30.12 -8.98 2.03
C ASP A 83 30.63 -7.82 2.90
N ARG A 84 29.82 -6.81 3.17
CA ARG A 84 30.19 -5.60 3.90
C ARG A 84 29.83 -5.66 5.37
N GLY A 85 30.56 -4.92 6.17
CA GLY A 85 30.21 -4.64 7.55
C GLY A 85 29.37 -3.37 7.68
N GLY A 86 28.85 -3.14 8.86
CA GLY A 86 28.03 -1.96 9.12
C GLY A 86 27.30 -2.05 10.45
N LYS A 87 26.23 -1.26 10.55
CA LYS A 87 25.39 -1.20 11.72
C LYS A 87 23.93 -1.50 11.37
N LEU A 88 23.22 -2.12 12.31
CA LEU A 88 21.78 -2.33 12.22
C LEU A 88 21.05 -1.40 13.18
N ARG A 89 20.16 -0.60 12.65
CA ARG A 89 19.12 0.05 13.46
C ARG A 89 17.92 -0.87 13.53
N ILE A 90 17.51 -1.19 14.74
CA ILE A 90 16.40 -2.11 15.03
C ILE A 90 15.50 -1.52 16.14
N HIS A 91 14.29 -2.05 16.24
CA HIS A 91 13.44 -1.73 17.37
C HIS A 91 13.92 -2.50 18.63
N PRO A 92 13.88 -1.91 19.85
CA PRO A 92 14.35 -2.56 21.08
C PRO A 92 13.74 -3.93 21.38
N LYS A 93 12.48 -4.16 21.00
CA LYS A 93 11.80 -5.47 21.15
C LYS A 93 12.44 -6.59 20.32
N ASP A 94 13.09 -6.26 19.22
CA ASP A 94 13.69 -7.22 18.32
C ASP A 94 15.15 -7.55 18.68
N LYS A 95 15.71 -6.87 19.69
CA LYS A 95 17.11 -6.97 20.08
C LYS A 95 17.58 -8.42 20.28
N ALA A 96 16.84 -9.21 21.03
CA ALA A 96 17.20 -10.59 21.30
C ALA A 96 17.26 -11.46 20.04
N ALA A 97 16.33 -11.25 19.10
CA ALA A 97 16.32 -11.95 17.81
C ALA A 97 17.53 -11.56 16.96
N PHE A 98 17.85 -10.26 16.90
CA PHE A 98 18.98 -9.78 16.11
C PHE A 98 20.34 -10.09 16.73
N GLU A 99 20.47 -10.19 18.05
CA GLU A 99 21.68 -10.72 18.70
C GLU A 99 21.97 -12.17 18.25
N ASN A 100 20.94 -13.00 18.18
CA ASN A 100 21.09 -14.38 17.68
C ASN A 100 21.47 -14.40 16.19
N ILE A 101 20.81 -13.59 15.36
CA ILE A 101 21.13 -13.44 13.93
C ILE A 101 22.59 -13.00 13.74
N LEU A 102 23.03 -11.99 14.47
CA LEU A 102 24.37 -11.43 14.33
C LEU A 102 25.46 -12.39 14.84
N ASN A 103 25.20 -13.19 15.87
CA ASN A 103 26.13 -14.22 16.32
C ASN A 103 26.44 -15.23 15.21
N GLU A 104 25.41 -15.70 14.50
CA GLU A 104 25.61 -16.61 13.36
C GLU A 104 26.22 -15.89 12.16
N PHE A 105 25.69 -14.72 11.81
CA PHE A 105 26.10 -13.93 10.66
C PHE A 105 27.57 -13.50 10.72
N ASN A 106 28.05 -13.12 11.90
CA ASN A 106 29.42 -12.70 12.14
C ASN A 106 30.40 -13.85 12.38
N GLY A 107 29.92 -15.08 12.51
CA GLY A 107 30.74 -16.25 12.87
C GLY A 107 31.87 -16.58 11.90
N GLY A 108 31.75 -16.19 10.62
CA GLY A 108 32.81 -16.34 9.60
C GLY A 108 33.46 -15.01 9.17
N ARG A 109 33.13 -13.90 9.83
CA ARG A 109 33.55 -12.55 9.41
C ARG A 109 34.55 -11.95 10.39
N SER A 110 35.52 -11.22 9.88
CA SER A 110 36.56 -10.58 10.69
C SER A 110 36.68 -9.07 10.40
N GLY A 111 37.10 -8.32 11.42
CA GLY A 111 37.40 -6.90 11.30
C GLY A 111 36.22 -6.04 10.82
N GLU A 112 36.45 -5.27 9.78
CA GLU A 112 35.51 -4.30 9.22
C GLU A 112 34.27 -4.92 8.54
N ARG A 113 34.27 -6.24 8.35
CA ARG A 113 33.12 -6.96 7.75
C ARG A 113 32.04 -7.36 8.76
N LYS A 114 32.26 -7.12 10.05
CA LYS A 114 31.28 -7.42 11.09
C LYS A 114 30.14 -6.41 11.08
N VAL A 115 28.97 -6.89 11.42
CA VAL A 115 27.77 -6.07 11.60
C VAL A 115 27.46 -5.99 13.09
N ALA A 116 27.12 -4.80 13.57
CA ALA A 116 26.75 -4.54 14.97
C ALA A 116 25.40 -3.83 15.07
N ILE A 117 24.76 -3.93 16.24
CA ILE A 117 23.55 -3.16 16.49
C ILE A 117 23.93 -1.72 16.85
N ASP A 118 23.22 -0.75 16.25
CA ASP A 118 23.31 0.66 16.62
C ASP A 118 22.23 0.99 17.63
N GLU A 119 22.59 0.99 18.90
CA GLU A 119 21.66 1.34 19.99
C GLU A 119 21.37 2.84 20.10
N SER A 120 22.14 3.68 19.42
CA SER A 120 21.97 5.15 19.48
C SER A 120 20.77 5.65 18.65
N GLN A 121 20.33 4.86 17.67
CA GLN A 121 19.23 5.21 16.77
C GLN A 121 18.24 4.03 16.61
N PRO A 122 17.45 3.74 17.65
CA PRO A 122 16.46 2.68 17.59
C PRO A 122 15.32 3.03 16.64
N LEU A 123 14.75 2.02 15.98
CA LEU A 123 13.57 2.19 15.16
C LEU A 123 12.31 2.41 16.01
N PRO A 124 11.34 3.20 15.53
CA PRO A 124 10.10 3.46 16.24
C PRO A 124 9.16 2.25 16.29
N ASP A 125 9.17 1.42 15.24
CA ASP A 125 8.27 0.30 15.08
C ASP A 125 9.04 -1.03 15.02
N PRO A 126 8.48 -2.13 15.59
CA PRO A 126 9.08 -3.45 15.52
C PRO A 126 8.92 -4.07 14.16
N GLY A 127 9.84 -4.96 13.83
CA GLY A 127 9.83 -5.75 12.61
C GLY A 127 10.77 -5.22 11.54
N GLY A 128 11.83 -5.97 11.31
CA GLY A 128 12.87 -5.62 10.35
C GLY A 128 13.98 -4.76 10.91
N PHE A 129 14.75 -4.16 10.01
CA PHE A 129 15.95 -3.39 10.35
C PHE A 129 16.29 -2.40 9.24
N ILE A 130 17.12 -1.42 9.57
CA ILE A 130 17.84 -0.61 8.59
C ILE A 130 19.32 -0.96 8.70
N PHE A 131 19.92 -1.42 7.60
CA PHE A 131 21.35 -1.67 7.50
C PHE A 131 22.05 -0.40 7.02
N VAL A 132 23.07 0.03 7.75
CA VAL A 132 23.87 1.22 7.46
C VAL A 132 25.32 0.81 7.27
N SER A 133 25.85 1.03 6.07
CA SER A 133 27.28 0.92 5.75
C SER A 133 27.90 2.30 5.60
N ASP A 134 29.18 2.35 5.32
CA ASP A 134 29.91 3.62 5.08
C ASP A 134 29.42 4.36 3.83
N THR A 135 28.82 3.67 2.88
CA THR A 135 28.49 4.21 1.55
C THR A 135 27.01 4.18 1.20
N PHE A 136 26.18 3.40 1.90
CA PHE A 136 24.76 3.27 1.61
C PHE A 136 23.97 2.82 2.84
N GLU A 137 22.68 3.00 2.76
CA GLU A 137 21.69 2.54 3.74
C GLU A 137 20.62 1.70 3.02
N VAL A 138 20.22 0.58 3.62
CA VAL A 138 19.18 -0.31 3.07
C VAL A 138 18.10 -0.48 4.12
N ASP A 139 16.89 -0.03 3.79
CA ASP A 139 15.72 -0.18 4.65
C ASP A 139 15.03 -1.53 4.38
N GLN A 140 15.07 -2.40 5.37
CA GLN A 140 14.42 -3.70 5.40
C GLN A 140 13.40 -3.77 6.56
N THR A 141 12.78 -2.63 6.88
CA THR A 141 11.66 -2.61 7.82
C THR A 141 10.41 -3.24 7.20
N LEU A 142 9.56 -3.84 8.03
CA LEU A 142 8.31 -4.42 7.54
C LEU A 142 7.42 -3.38 6.85
N GLY A 143 7.44 -2.13 7.32
CA GLY A 143 6.72 -1.04 6.69
C GLY A 143 7.14 -0.82 5.23
N THR A 144 8.45 -0.72 4.98
CA THR A 144 9.00 -0.55 3.63
C THR A 144 8.74 -1.79 2.76
N LEU A 145 9.04 -2.99 3.29
CA LEU A 145 8.84 -4.24 2.54
C LEU A 145 7.37 -4.44 2.14
N LEU A 146 6.43 -4.19 3.05
CA LEU A 146 5.01 -4.32 2.75
C LEU A 146 4.51 -3.24 1.80
N SER A 147 5.04 -2.02 1.89
CA SER A 147 4.72 -0.94 0.95
C SER A 147 5.19 -1.26 -0.47
N ASP A 148 6.40 -1.80 -0.61
CA ASP A 148 6.93 -2.23 -1.90
C ASP A 148 6.09 -3.38 -2.49
N MET A 149 5.74 -4.37 -1.66
CA MET A 149 4.87 -5.47 -2.04
C MET A 149 3.44 -5.03 -2.36
N GLU A 150 2.93 -3.98 -1.71
CA GLU A 150 1.60 -3.44 -1.99
C GLU A 150 1.51 -2.98 -3.45
N HIS A 151 2.49 -2.24 -3.94
CA HIS A 151 2.52 -1.79 -5.33
C HIS A 151 2.54 -2.95 -6.32
N GLU A 152 3.24 -4.03 -5.99
CA GLU A 152 3.38 -5.20 -6.86
C GLU A 152 2.16 -6.12 -6.80
N LEU A 153 1.65 -6.40 -5.59
CA LEU A 153 0.63 -7.40 -5.36
C LEU A 153 -0.80 -6.85 -5.34
N ALA A 154 -1.01 -5.54 -5.14
CA ALA A 154 -2.36 -4.96 -5.07
C ALA A 154 -3.25 -5.31 -6.27
N PRO A 155 -2.77 -5.31 -7.53
CA PRO A 155 -3.60 -5.72 -8.66
C PRO A 155 -4.03 -7.19 -8.61
N GLN A 156 -3.16 -8.08 -8.13
CA GLN A 156 -3.45 -9.52 -8.02
C GLN A 156 -4.43 -9.78 -6.89
N ILE A 157 -4.19 -9.20 -5.71
CA ILE A 157 -5.08 -9.30 -4.55
C ILE A 157 -6.46 -8.72 -4.88
N ALA A 158 -6.50 -7.58 -5.59
CA ALA A 158 -7.75 -6.98 -6.04
C ALA A 158 -8.52 -7.91 -7.00
N ALA A 159 -7.83 -8.56 -7.93
CA ALA A 159 -8.43 -9.54 -8.82
C ALA A 159 -9.02 -10.72 -8.04
N ASP A 160 -8.30 -11.26 -7.05
CA ASP A 160 -8.76 -12.39 -6.24
C ASP A 160 -9.93 -12.01 -5.31
N LEU A 161 -9.89 -10.81 -4.71
CA LEU A 161 -10.94 -10.36 -3.77
C LEU A 161 -12.22 -9.89 -4.46
N PHE A 162 -12.12 -9.38 -5.68
CA PHE A 162 -13.21 -8.71 -6.39
C PHE A 162 -13.52 -9.34 -7.75
N ALA A 163 -13.02 -10.56 -8.02
CA ALA A 163 -13.44 -11.36 -9.17
C ALA A 163 -14.95 -11.61 -9.10
N GLU A 164 -15.68 -11.25 -10.18
CA GLU A 164 -17.11 -11.57 -10.35
C GLU A 164 -17.27 -13.01 -10.84
#